data_176730b1bc05ed17979a31b21f25bcbc
#
_entry.id   176730b1bc05ed17979a31b21f25bcbc
#
_cell.length_a   1.000
_cell.length_b   1.000
_cell.length_c   1.000
_cell.angle_alpha   90.00
_cell.angle_beta   90.00
_cell.angle_gamma   90.00
#
_symmetry.space_group_name_H-M   'P 1'
#
loop_
_entity.id
_entity.type
_entity.pdbx_description
1 polymer ?
#
loop_
_entity_poly.entity_id
_entity_poly.type
_entity_poly.pdbx_seq_one_letter_code
_entity_poly.pdbx_strand_id
1 'polypeptide(L)'
;MAKTFTKIGKEITIAVKQGGPDVVGNSRLRALMAEARSENMPKDNIEKAIKRALEKNQGDFKEVVFEGYGPHGIAYLVETATDNNTRTVANVRSYFTKCGGSLGTSGSVSFMFDHKCVFRVKYKEGMDIDELQLALCDCDDDPEVFIEEHEDKDENITKEVVIYGAYESYGAIQKYLEDNGYELISGGFERIPNVELKDVTPEQRETLDKLTDLLENDDDVTNVYSTLKPAE
;
A
#
# COMPACT_ATOMS: atom_id res chain seq x y z
N MET A 1 -11.03 -5.28 10.10
CA MET A 1 -12.03 -5.61 9.06
C MET A 1 -12.91 -4.42 8.64
N ALA A 2 -13.73 -3.79 9.49
CA ALA A 2 -14.57 -2.66 9.04
C ALA A 2 -13.79 -1.45 8.53
N LYS A 3 -12.68 -1.11 9.16
CA LYS A 3 -11.81 0.01 8.74
C LYS A 3 -11.09 -0.29 7.44
N THR A 4 -10.59 -1.50 7.26
CA THR A 4 -9.95 -1.97 6.02
C THR A 4 -10.91 -1.82 4.84
N PHE A 5 -12.16 -2.26 5.00
CA PHE A 5 -13.18 -2.11 3.95
C PHE A 5 -13.50 -0.64 3.62
N THR A 6 -13.45 0.25 4.62
CA THR A 6 -13.65 1.69 4.39
C THR A 6 -12.51 2.28 3.57
N LYS A 7 -11.27 1.92 3.89
CA LYS A 7 -10.07 2.37 3.17
C LYS A 7 -10.08 1.88 1.71
N ILE A 8 -10.20 0.57 1.50
CA ILE A 8 -10.30 -0.02 0.15
C ILE A 8 -11.47 0.60 -0.63
N GLY A 9 -12.62 0.83 0.01
CA GLY A 9 -13.77 1.47 -0.64
C GLY A 9 -13.50 2.90 -1.12
N LYS A 10 -12.72 3.69 -0.38
CA LYS A 10 -12.28 5.03 -0.79
C LYS A 10 -11.34 4.96 -1.99
N GLU A 11 -10.36 4.06 -1.95
CA GLU A 11 -9.39 3.85 -3.04
C GLU A 11 -10.07 3.36 -4.31
N ILE A 12 -11.04 2.43 -4.22
CA ILE A 12 -11.88 2.02 -5.34
C ILE A 12 -12.61 3.22 -5.94
N THR A 13 -13.19 4.08 -5.08
CA THR A 13 -13.89 5.30 -5.55
C THR A 13 -12.95 6.22 -6.32
N ILE A 14 -11.74 6.42 -5.85
CA ILE A 14 -10.70 7.23 -6.52
C ILE A 14 -10.29 6.58 -7.84
N ALA A 15 -9.98 5.30 -7.84
CA ALA A 15 -9.55 4.55 -9.02
C ALA A 15 -10.60 4.60 -10.15
N VAL A 16 -11.90 4.44 -9.80
CA VAL A 16 -13.01 4.53 -10.77
C VAL A 16 -13.15 5.94 -11.33
N LYS A 17 -12.97 7.00 -10.51
CA LYS A 17 -13.03 8.39 -11.00
C LYS A 17 -11.88 8.73 -11.93
N GLN A 18 -10.71 8.17 -11.72
CA GLN A 18 -9.52 8.42 -12.54
C GLN A 18 -9.50 7.60 -13.83
N GLY A 19 -9.84 6.31 -13.76
CA GLY A 19 -9.69 5.36 -14.87
C GLY A 19 -11.00 4.75 -15.40
N GLY A 20 -12.15 5.13 -14.82
CA GLY A 20 -13.45 4.55 -15.19
C GLY A 20 -13.77 3.25 -14.46
N PRO A 21 -15.03 2.76 -14.58
CA PRO A 21 -15.51 1.58 -13.87
C PRO A 21 -15.16 0.25 -14.57
N ASP A 22 -14.56 0.30 -15.75
CA ASP A 22 -14.19 -0.90 -16.50
C ASP A 22 -12.93 -1.54 -15.89
N VAL A 23 -13.09 -2.73 -15.34
CA VAL A 23 -12.01 -3.49 -14.69
C VAL A 23 -10.93 -3.91 -15.71
N VAL A 24 -11.27 -4.10 -16.99
CA VAL A 24 -10.31 -4.47 -18.02
C VAL A 24 -9.41 -3.29 -18.37
N GLY A 25 -9.99 -2.10 -18.49
CA GLY A 25 -9.27 -0.87 -18.84
C GLY A 25 -8.62 -0.15 -17.66
N ASN A 26 -8.98 -0.51 -16.41
CA ASN A 26 -8.51 0.15 -15.20
C ASN A 26 -7.70 -0.83 -14.34
N SER A 27 -6.39 -0.85 -14.53
CA SER A 27 -5.47 -1.74 -13.83
C SER A 27 -5.46 -1.51 -12.32
N ARG A 28 -5.53 -0.24 -11.87
CA ARG A 28 -5.62 0.10 -10.44
C ARG A 28 -6.90 -0.43 -9.81
N LEU A 29 -8.05 -0.28 -10.47
CA LEU A 29 -9.31 -0.84 -9.99
C LEU A 29 -9.23 -2.37 -9.87
N ARG A 30 -8.61 -3.03 -10.84
CA ARG A 30 -8.42 -4.47 -10.84
C ARG A 30 -7.58 -4.95 -9.66
N ALA A 31 -6.48 -4.24 -9.35
CA ALA A 31 -5.66 -4.50 -8.17
C ALA A 31 -6.46 -4.37 -6.87
N LEU A 32 -7.15 -3.25 -6.70
CA LEU A 32 -7.99 -3.00 -5.52
C LEU A 32 -9.14 -4.00 -5.36
N MET A 33 -9.66 -4.51 -6.46
CA MET A 33 -10.65 -5.59 -6.42
C MET A 33 -10.04 -6.94 -6.02
N ALA A 34 -8.80 -7.22 -6.38
CA ALA A 34 -8.08 -8.41 -5.93
C ALA A 34 -7.79 -8.29 -4.43
N GLU A 35 -7.29 -7.16 -3.97
CA GLU A 35 -7.07 -6.86 -2.55
C GLU A 35 -8.37 -6.94 -1.74
N ALA A 36 -9.47 -6.36 -2.22
CA ALA A 36 -10.77 -6.45 -1.57
C ALA A 36 -11.24 -7.91 -1.39
N ARG A 37 -10.92 -8.78 -2.36
CA ARG A 37 -11.25 -10.21 -2.26
C ARG A 37 -10.36 -10.94 -1.26
N SER A 38 -9.06 -10.66 -1.22
CA SER A 38 -8.14 -11.26 -0.24
C SER A 38 -8.52 -10.88 1.19
N GLU A 39 -8.99 -9.64 1.39
CA GLU A 39 -9.51 -9.13 2.67
C GLU A 39 -10.94 -9.60 2.99
N ASN A 40 -11.56 -10.44 2.14
CA ASN A 40 -12.94 -10.91 2.28
C ASN A 40 -13.99 -9.79 2.33
N MET A 41 -13.75 -8.69 1.60
CA MET A 41 -14.70 -7.59 1.50
C MET A 41 -15.97 -8.03 0.76
N PRO A 42 -17.17 -7.79 1.34
CA PRO A 42 -18.42 -8.16 0.69
C PRO A 42 -18.58 -7.46 -0.68
N LYS A 43 -19.06 -8.21 -1.67
CA LYS A 43 -19.28 -7.71 -3.04
C LYS A 43 -20.13 -6.44 -3.09
N ASP A 44 -21.17 -6.37 -2.23
CA ASP A 44 -22.03 -5.20 -2.10
C ASP A 44 -21.28 -3.92 -1.73
N ASN A 45 -20.18 -4.03 -0.93
CA ASN A 45 -19.39 -2.89 -0.54
C ASN A 45 -18.53 -2.39 -1.71
N ILE A 46 -18.00 -3.30 -2.52
CA ILE A 46 -17.28 -2.98 -3.76
C ILE A 46 -18.21 -2.26 -4.74
N GLU A 47 -19.40 -2.82 -4.97
CA GLU A 47 -20.41 -2.24 -5.87
C GLU A 47 -20.87 -0.86 -5.41
N LYS A 48 -21.05 -0.65 -4.10
CA LYS A 48 -21.37 0.65 -3.50
C LYS A 48 -20.25 1.67 -3.73
N ALA A 49 -18.99 1.29 -3.59
CA ALA A 49 -17.85 2.16 -3.84
C ALA A 49 -17.78 2.59 -5.33
N ILE A 50 -17.97 1.66 -6.25
CA ILE A 50 -18.01 1.94 -7.69
C ILE A 50 -19.20 2.87 -8.02
N LYS A 51 -20.38 2.58 -7.48
CA LYS A 51 -21.59 3.42 -7.69
C LYS A 51 -21.39 4.84 -7.16
N ARG A 52 -20.80 4.98 -5.95
CA ARG A 52 -20.47 6.28 -5.36
C ARG A 52 -19.56 7.10 -6.27
N ALA A 53 -18.59 6.46 -6.91
CA ALA A 53 -17.69 7.13 -7.84
C ALA A 53 -18.41 7.73 -9.05
N LEU A 54 -19.49 7.11 -9.50
CA LEU A 54 -20.27 7.51 -10.68
C LEU A 54 -21.33 8.58 -10.36
N GLU A 55 -21.65 8.80 -9.08
CA GLU A 55 -22.62 9.80 -8.64
C GLU A 55 -22.03 11.22 -8.67
N LYS A 56 -22.68 12.15 -9.39
CA LYS A 56 -22.18 13.51 -9.62
C LYS A 56 -22.18 14.45 -8.40
N ASN A 57 -22.87 14.09 -7.32
CA ASN A 57 -23.15 15.00 -6.18
C ASN A 57 -22.47 14.61 -4.86
N GLN A 58 -21.59 13.64 -4.85
CA GLN A 58 -20.85 13.26 -3.64
C GLN A 58 -19.45 13.88 -3.65
N GLY A 59 -19.00 14.38 -2.50
CA GLY A 59 -17.67 14.94 -2.32
C GLY A 59 -16.58 13.95 -2.80
N ASP A 60 -15.61 14.48 -3.53
CA ASP A 60 -14.54 13.69 -4.08
C ASP A 60 -13.50 13.39 -3.01
N PHE A 61 -13.13 12.13 -2.87
CA PHE A 61 -11.93 11.79 -2.14
C PHE A 61 -10.70 12.26 -2.92
N LYS A 62 -9.75 12.84 -2.20
CA LYS A 62 -8.45 13.25 -2.72
C LYS A 62 -7.38 12.46 -2.02
N GLU A 63 -6.41 12.01 -2.79
CA GLU A 63 -5.18 11.44 -2.23
C GLU A 63 -4.28 12.58 -1.79
N VAL A 64 -3.85 12.52 -0.54
CA VAL A 64 -2.91 13.48 0.05
C VAL A 64 -1.86 12.70 0.81
N VAL A 65 -0.60 13.03 0.58
CA VAL A 65 0.52 12.44 1.29
C VAL A 65 1.02 13.43 2.34
N PHE A 66 1.08 12.98 3.58
CA PHE A 66 1.68 13.72 4.68
C PHE A 66 3.05 13.16 5.02
N GLU A 67 3.95 14.05 5.34
CA GLU A 67 5.34 13.76 5.63
C GLU A 67 5.73 14.33 6.99
N GLY A 68 6.46 13.57 7.79
CA GLY A 68 6.85 14.02 9.10
C GLY A 68 7.91 13.16 9.76
N TYR A 69 8.36 13.61 10.91
CA TYR A 69 9.28 12.88 11.75
C TYR A 69 8.61 12.52 13.07
N GLY A 70 8.59 11.25 13.40
CA GLY A 70 8.33 10.75 14.74
C GLY A 70 9.50 11.05 15.68
N PRO A 71 9.37 10.73 16.98
CA PRO A 71 10.48 10.82 17.90
C PRO A 71 11.69 10.01 17.40
N HIS A 72 12.87 10.37 17.89
CA HIS A 72 14.14 9.72 17.56
C HIS A 72 14.55 9.83 16.06
N GLY A 73 13.90 10.74 15.31
CA GLY A 73 14.22 11.00 13.90
C GLY A 73 13.80 9.89 12.96
N ILE A 74 12.77 9.12 13.29
CA ILE A 74 12.13 8.17 12.39
C ILE A 74 11.28 8.95 11.39
N ALA A 75 11.55 8.79 10.10
CA ALA A 75 10.75 9.39 9.05
C ALA A 75 9.44 8.61 8.85
N TYR A 76 8.35 9.33 8.66
CA TYR A 76 7.02 8.78 8.36
C TYR A 76 6.48 9.41 7.08
N LEU A 77 5.98 8.56 6.20
CA LEU A 77 5.22 8.94 5.03
C LEU A 77 3.82 8.34 5.17
N VAL A 78 2.78 9.20 5.16
CA VAL A 78 1.40 8.82 5.46
C VAL A 78 0.53 9.12 4.26
N GLU A 79 0.04 8.10 3.60
CA GLU A 79 -0.89 8.22 2.49
C GLU A 79 -2.33 8.29 3.01
N THR A 80 -3.13 9.15 2.42
CA THR A 80 -4.52 9.36 2.85
C THR A 80 -5.46 9.47 1.67
N ALA A 81 -6.71 9.06 1.88
CA ALA A 81 -7.84 9.29 0.99
C ALA A 81 -8.95 10.04 1.75
N THR A 82 -9.06 11.34 1.51
CA THR A 82 -9.92 12.22 2.30
C THR A 82 -10.85 13.09 1.46
N ASP A 83 -12.04 13.32 1.95
CA ASP A 83 -12.99 14.32 1.45
C ASP A 83 -12.86 15.70 2.17
N ASN A 84 -12.04 15.75 3.24
CA ASN A 84 -11.81 16.97 4.02
C ASN A 84 -10.35 17.10 4.48
N ASN A 85 -9.52 17.71 3.64
CA ASN A 85 -8.09 17.87 3.92
C ASN A 85 -7.81 18.67 5.22
N THR A 86 -8.65 19.66 5.55
CA THR A 86 -8.47 20.45 6.78
C THR A 86 -8.61 19.58 8.03
N ARG A 87 -9.60 18.70 8.06
CA ARG A 87 -9.79 17.74 9.14
C ARG A 87 -8.58 16.78 9.21
N THR A 88 -8.21 16.19 8.09
CA THR A 88 -7.16 15.17 8.04
C THR A 88 -5.80 15.73 8.46
N VAL A 89 -5.39 16.90 7.98
CA VAL A 89 -4.12 17.53 8.38
C VAL A 89 -4.10 17.85 9.87
N ALA A 90 -5.23 18.27 10.45
CA ALA A 90 -5.32 18.55 11.89
C ALA A 90 -5.18 17.28 12.72
N ASN A 91 -5.83 16.19 12.30
CA ASN A 91 -5.72 14.88 12.95
C ASN A 91 -4.28 14.36 12.91
N VAL A 92 -3.72 14.24 11.70
CA VAL A 92 -2.35 13.72 11.50
C VAL A 92 -1.34 14.54 12.30
N ARG A 93 -1.42 15.87 12.24
CA ARG A 93 -0.55 16.75 13.07
C ARG A 93 -0.69 16.48 14.56
N SER A 94 -1.93 16.27 15.03
CA SER A 94 -2.20 15.97 16.43
C SER A 94 -1.54 14.66 16.88
N TYR A 95 -1.55 13.62 16.02
CA TYR A 95 -0.94 12.32 16.31
C TYR A 95 0.57 12.45 16.46
N PHE A 96 1.24 13.10 15.50
CA PHE A 96 2.66 13.38 15.60
C PHE A 96 3.00 14.15 16.88
N THR A 97 2.29 15.23 17.16
CA THR A 97 2.54 16.07 18.36
C THR A 97 2.36 15.29 19.65
N LYS A 98 1.32 14.45 19.77
CA LYS A 98 1.04 13.63 20.96
C LYS A 98 2.16 12.63 21.25
N CYS A 99 2.86 12.18 20.22
CA CYS A 99 3.96 11.21 20.35
C CYS A 99 5.35 11.88 20.33
N GLY A 100 5.43 13.22 20.41
CA GLY A 100 6.71 13.93 20.43
C GLY A 100 7.39 14.08 19.08
N GLY A 101 6.63 13.86 18.00
CA GLY A 101 7.05 14.09 16.63
C GLY A 101 6.55 15.41 16.06
N SER A 102 6.78 15.62 14.78
CA SER A 102 6.34 16.83 14.05
C SER A 102 5.95 16.50 12.62
N LEU A 103 4.84 17.10 12.16
CA LEU A 103 4.46 17.07 10.75
C LEU A 103 5.34 18.07 9.98
N GLY A 104 5.97 17.59 8.91
CA GLY A 104 6.81 18.39 8.01
C GLY A 104 6.02 18.98 6.83
N THR A 105 6.78 19.51 5.89
CA THR A 105 6.27 19.97 4.59
C THR A 105 6.44 18.86 3.54
N SER A 106 5.70 18.98 2.43
CA SER A 106 5.89 18.08 1.28
C SER A 106 7.36 18.10 0.81
N GLY A 107 7.92 16.92 0.53
CA GLY A 107 9.33 16.74 0.16
C GLY A 107 10.29 16.61 1.34
N SER A 108 9.81 16.62 2.60
CA SER A 108 10.69 16.54 3.77
C SER A 108 11.23 15.13 4.05
N VAL A 109 10.50 14.08 3.65
CA VAL A 109 10.91 12.67 3.84
C VAL A 109 10.67 11.78 2.61
N SER A 110 9.88 12.21 1.64
CA SER A 110 9.51 11.39 0.48
C SER A 110 10.70 10.88 -0.33
N PHE A 111 11.83 11.63 -0.33
CA PHE A 111 13.07 11.20 -0.99
C PHE A 111 13.74 9.98 -0.32
N MET A 112 13.31 9.60 0.88
CA MET A 112 13.79 8.42 1.60
C MET A 112 13.01 7.16 1.23
N PHE A 113 12.02 7.26 0.35
CA PHE A 113 11.13 6.17 -0.02
C PHE A 113 11.00 6.08 -1.53
N ASP A 114 11.27 4.90 -2.08
CA ASP A 114 10.97 4.61 -3.48
C ASP A 114 9.49 4.25 -3.62
N HIS A 115 8.85 4.75 -4.65
CA HIS A 115 7.47 4.37 -4.98
C HIS A 115 7.54 3.21 -5.96
N LYS A 116 7.21 2.01 -5.48
CA LYS A 116 7.25 0.79 -6.26
C LYS A 116 5.85 0.20 -6.46
N CYS A 117 5.66 -0.50 -7.56
CA CYS A 117 4.56 -1.43 -7.67
C CYS A 117 4.96 -2.77 -7.06
N VAL A 118 4.00 -3.47 -6.48
CA VAL A 118 4.20 -4.78 -5.87
C VAL A 118 3.14 -5.75 -6.36
N PHE A 119 3.56 -6.97 -6.69
CA PHE A 119 2.66 -8.07 -7.00
C PHE A 119 3.01 -9.26 -6.12
N ARG A 120 1.97 -9.96 -5.66
CA ARG A 120 2.10 -11.24 -4.99
C ARG A 120 1.44 -12.29 -5.86
N VAL A 121 2.20 -13.32 -6.21
CA VAL A 121 1.68 -14.44 -6.99
C VAL A 121 1.90 -15.73 -6.23
N LYS A 122 1.01 -16.69 -6.45
CA LYS A 122 1.10 -17.99 -5.81
C LYS A 122 2.34 -18.74 -6.29
N TYR A 123 3.15 -19.18 -5.34
CA TYR A 123 4.29 -20.03 -5.66
C TYR A 123 3.81 -21.39 -6.16
N LYS A 124 4.44 -21.89 -7.21
CA LYS A 124 4.26 -23.27 -7.70
C LYS A 124 5.60 -23.98 -7.65
N GLU A 125 5.59 -25.22 -7.21
CA GLU A 125 6.81 -26.04 -7.13
C GLU A 125 7.49 -26.14 -8.49
N GLY A 126 8.80 -25.87 -8.51
CA GLY A 126 9.59 -25.83 -9.75
C GLY A 126 9.57 -24.48 -10.50
N MET A 127 8.95 -23.44 -9.93
CA MET A 127 9.02 -22.08 -10.48
C MET A 127 10.46 -21.55 -10.36
N ASP A 128 11.03 -21.13 -11.49
CA ASP A 128 12.37 -20.54 -11.55
C ASP A 128 12.22 -19.00 -11.38
N ILE A 129 12.70 -18.51 -10.23
CA ILE A 129 12.60 -17.10 -9.85
C ILE A 129 13.55 -16.24 -10.69
N ASP A 130 14.74 -16.75 -10.99
CA ASP A 130 15.72 -16.03 -11.78
C ASP A 130 15.25 -15.88 -13.24
N GLU A 131 14.61 -16.94 -13.80
CA GLU A 131 14.00 -16.89 -15.13
C GLU A 131 12.84 -15.88 -15.16
N LEU A 132 11.99 -15.86 -14.12
CA LEU A 132 10.91 -14.88 -14.00
C LEU A 132 11.46 -13.45 -13.92
N GLN A 133 12.47 -13.21 -13.10
CA GLN A 133 13.08 -11.89 -12.98
C GLN A 133 13.68 -11.42 -14.31
N LEU A 134 14.40 -12.33 -15.00
CA LEU A 134 14.96 -12.02 -16.31
C LEU A 134 13.88 -11.67 -17.35
N ALA A 135 12.78 -12.41 -17.35
CA ALA A 135 11.66 -12.14 -18.26
C ALA A 135 10.95 -10.82 -17.97
N LEU A 136 10.92 -10.40 -16.70
CA LEU A 136 10.33 -9.11 -16.30
C LEU A 136 11.22 -7.91 -16.67
N CYS A 137 12.49 -8.11 -17.02
CA CYS A 137 13.35 -7.03 -17.55
C CYS A 137 12.84 -6.43 -18.87
N ASP A 138 11.96 -7.13 -19.58
CA ASP A 138 11.26 -6.56 -20.74
C ASP A 138 10.12 -5.58 -20.34
N CYS A 139 9.70 -5.61 -19.07
CA CYS A 139 8.60 -4.81 -18.52
C CYS A 139 9.09 -3.69 -17.61
N ASP A 140 10.26 -3.85 -17.01
CA ASP A 140 10.83 -2.96 -15.98
C ASP A 140 12.36 -3.02 -16.05
N ASP A 141 13.03 -1.88 -15.81
CA ASP A 141 14.48 -1.81 -15.91
C ASP A 141 15.22 -2.55 -14.77
N ASP A 142 14.58 -2.67 -13.60
CA ASP A 142 15.19 -3.29 -12.41
C ASP A 142 14.13 -4.00 -11.54
N PRO A 143 13.51 -5.09 -12.07
CA PRO A 143 12.53 -5.85 -11.31
C PRO A 143 13.21 -6.70 -10.25
N GLU A 144 12.65 -6.70 -9.04
CA GLU A 144 13.10 -7.57 -7.95
C GLU A 144 12.09 -8.69 -7.74
N VAL A 145 12.54 -9.93 -7.70
CA VAL A 145 11.67 -11.11 -7.53
C VAL A 145 12.25 -11.99 -6.43
N PHE A 146 11.44 -12.35 -5.44
CA PHE A 146 11.86 -13.21 -4.34
C PHE A 146 10.68 -14.01 -3.78
N ILE A 147 11.01 -15.05 -2.98
CA ILE A 147 10.01 -15.87 -2.31
C ILE A 147 9.86 -15.38 -0.88
N GLU A 148 8.62 -15.10 -0.47
CA GLU A 148 8.24 -14.93 0.94
C GLU A 148 7.60 -16.22 1.46
N GLU A 149 8.01 -16.63 2.66
CA GLU A 149 7.43 -17.75 3.38
C GLU A 149 6.60 -17.22 4.55
N HIS A 150 5.36 -17.67 4.63
CA HIS A 150 4.46 -17.34 5.73
C HIS A 150 4.12 -18.61 6.50
N GLU A 151 4.35 -18.59 7.79
CA GLU A 151 3.93 -19.65 8.71
C GLU A 151 2.57 -19.29 9.32
N ASP A 152 1.59 -20.17 9.17
CA ASP A 152 0.29 -20.01 9.80
C ASP A 152 0.30 -20.53 11.25
N LYS A 153 -0.80 -20.33 11.98
CA LYS A 153 -0.96 -20.75 13.38
C LYS A 153 -0.91 -22.28 13.56
N ASP A 154 -1.05 -23.04 12.50
CA ASP A 154 -1.03 -24.49 12.46
C ASP A 154 0.32 -25.02 11.93
N GLU A 155 1.38 -24.18 11.92
CA GLU A 155 2.75 -24.48 11.46
C GLU A 155 2.82 -24.87 9.97
N ASN A 156 1.80 -24.52 9.15
CA ASN A 156 1.90 -24.73 7.72
C ASN A 156 2.65 -23.56 7.06
N ILE A 157 3.65 -23.90 6.25
CA ILE A 157 4.41 -22.90 5.48
C ILE A 157 3.73 -22.71 4.14
N THR A 158 3.25 -21.51 3.90
CA THR A 158 2.80 -21.06 2.58
C THR A 158 3.88 -20.19 1.94
N LYS A 159 4.05 -20.35 0.62
CA LYS A 159 5.04 -19.58 -0.14
C LYS A 159 4.33 -18.72 -1.17
N GLU A 160 4.79 -17.48 -1.26
CA GLU A 160 4.37 -16.53 -2.27
C GLU A 160 5.59 -15.99 -3.00
N VAL A 161 5.43 -15.64 -4.27
CA VAL A 161 6.44 -14.90 -5.01
C VAL A 161 6.07 -13.45 -4.98
N VAL A 162 6.97 -12.61 -4.46
CA VAL A 162 6.82 -11.17 -4.40
C VAL A 162 7.65 -10.55 -5.53
N ILE A 163 7.03 -9.62 -6.25
CA ILE A 163 7.63 -8.93 -7.39
C ILE A 163 7.51 -7.44 -7.13
N TYR A 164 8.65 -6.75 -7.09
CA TYR A 164 8.72 -5.30 -7.09
C TYR A 164 9.16 -4.79 -8.46
N GLY A 165 8.57 -3.69 -8.88
CA GLY A 165 8.97 -2.94 -10.06
C GLY A 165 8.78 -1.44 -9.85
N ALA A 166 9.18 -0.63 -10.82
CA ALA A 166 8.91 0.80 -10.82
C ALA A 166 7.40 1.07 -10.83
N TYR A 167 6.98 2.17 -10.22
CA TYR A 167 5.55 2.55 -10.17
C TYR A 167 4.89 2.57 -11.56
N GLU A 168 5.61 3.06 -12.56
CA GLU A 168 5.15 3.20 -13.92
C GLU A 168 5.00 1.85 -14.63
N SER A 169 5.75 0.83 -14.20
CA SER A 169 5.77 -0.51 -14.81
C SER A 169 4.61 -1.40 -14.39
N TYR A 170 3.73 -0.91 -13.48
CA TYR A 170 2.60 -1.68 -12.94
C TYR A 170 1.78 -2.39 -14.04
N GLY A 171 1.36 -1.63 -15.07
CA GLY A 171 0.51 -2.17 -16.13
C GLY A 171 1.22 -3.21 -17.00
N ALA A 172 2.50 -3.04 -17.27
CA ALA A 172 3.31 -3.96 -18.07
C ALA A 172 3.55 -5.28 -17.32
N ILE A 173 3.96 -5.19 -16.06
CA ILE A 173 4.19 -6.36 -15.20
C ILE A 173 2.89 -7.13 -14.98
N GLN A 174 1.79 -6.44 -14.66
CA GLN A 174 0.50 -7.09 -14.48
C GLN A 174 0.08 -7.88 -15.73
N LYS A 175 0.17 -7.25 -16.91
CA LYS A 175 -0.16 -7.89 -18.16
C LYS A 175 0.72 -9.11 -18.43
N TYR A 176 2.03 -9.00 -18.21
CA TYR A 176 2.95 -10.12 -18.35
C TYR A 176 2.53 -11.31 -17.48
N LEU A 177 2.24 -11.06 -16.21
CA LEU A 177 1.84 -12.11 -15.26
C LEU A 177 0.53 -12.80 -15.68
N GLU A 178 -0.47 -12.01 -16.10
CA GLU A 178 -1.76 -12.52 -16.58
C GLU A 178 -1.61 -13.34 -17.86
N ASP A 179 -0.87 -12.82 -18.85
CA ASP A 179 -0.67 -13.47 -20.16
C ASP A 179 0.12 -14.80 -20.04
N ASN A 180 0.99 -14.92 -19.04
CA ASN A 180 1.77 -16.13 -18.76
C ASN A 180 1.12 -17.05 -17.71
N GLY A 181 -0.11 -16.76 -17.28
CA GLY A 181 -0.90 -17.66 -16.43
C GLY A 181 -0.42 -17.74 -14.96
N TYR A 182 0.24 -16.69 -14.47
CA TYR A 182 0.55 -16.57 -13.06
C TYR A 182 -0.73 -16.31 -12.26
N GLU A 183 -0.89 -16.97 -11.13
CA GLU A 183 -2.04 -16.81 -10.24
C GLU A 183 -1.78 -15.62 -9.30
N LEU A 184 -2.34 -14.45 -9.66
CA LEU A 184 -2.23 -13.23 -8.86
C LEU A 184 -3.01 -13.36 -7.55
N ILE A 185 -2.32 -13.16 -6.42
CA ILE A 185 -2.92 -13.05 -5.09
C ILE A 185 -3.31 -11.60 -4.84
N SER A 186 -2.36 -10.67 -5.06
CA SER A 186 -2.59 -9.23 -4.93
C SER A 186 -1.69 -8.43 -5.87
N GLY A 187 -2.04 -7.16 -6.06
CA GLY A 187 -1.22 -6.20 -6.78
C GLY A 187 -1.54 -4.81 -6.27
N GLY A 188 -0.53 -3.96 -6.07
CA GLY A 188 -0.69 -2.63 -5.51
C GLY A 188 0.57 -1.80 -5.61
N PHE A 189 0.66 -0.81 -4.73
CA PHE A 189 1.78 0.11 -4.67
C PHE A 189 2.26 0.23 -3.22
N GLU A 190 3.58 0.33 -3.05
CA GLU A 190 4.22 0.50 -1.75
C GLU A 190 5.28 1.58 -1.80
N ARG A 191 5.57 2.16 -0.62
CA ARG A 191 6.68 3.07 -0.40
C ARG A 191 7.76 2.34 0.36
N ILE A 192 8.85 2.01 -0.32
CA ILE A 192 9.94 1.22 0.25
C ILE A 192 11.06 2.16 0.67
N PRO A 193 11.50 2.12 1.93
CA PRO A 193 12.64 2.90 2.38
C PRO A 193 13.89 2.57 1.55
N ASN A 194 14.52 3.59 0.97
CA ASN A 194 15.80 3.49 0.25
C ASN A 194 17.00 3.95 1.11
N VAL A 195 16.75 4.09 2.40
CA VAL A 195 17.75 4.44 3.42
C VAL A 195 17.85 3.32 4.45
N GLU A 196 18.94 3.30 5.20
CA GLU A 196 19.11 2.35 6.30
C GLU A 196 17.99 2.51 7.34
N LEU A 197 17.32 1.41 7.66
CA LEU A 197 16.28 1.38 8.67
C LEU A 197 16.89 1.60 10.05
N LYS A 198 16.24 2.44 10.84
CA LYS A 198 16.71 2.79 12.18
C LYS A 198 16.22 1.80 13.21
N ASP A 199 17.16 1.29 13.98
CA ASP A 199 16.88 0.52 15.18
C ASP A 199 16.68 1.46 16.38
N VAL A 200 15.85 1.05 17.32
CA VAL A 200 15.47 1.83 18.51
C VAL A 200 15.36 0.94 19.73
N THR A 201 15.48 1.52 20.92
CA THR A 201 15.27 0.74 22.15
C THR A 201 13.80 0.33 22.33
N PRO A 202 13.49 -0.71 23.13
CA PRO A 202 12.10 -1.12 23.38
C PRO A 202 11.23 0.03 23.91
N GLU A 203 11.74 0.89 24.79
CA GLU A 203 11.00 2.02 25.35
C GLU A 203 10.72 3.10 24.29
N GLN A 204 11.65 3.31 23.36
CA GLN A 204 11.47 4.23 22.24
C GLN A 204 10.43 3.68 21.24
N ARG A 205 10.46 2.36 21.04
CA ARG A 205 9.52 1.66 20.16
C ARG A 205 8.08 1.83 20.61
N GLU A 206 7.78 1.71 21.91
CA GLU A 206 6.42 1.90 22.41
C GLU A 206 5.77 3.22 21.96
N THR A 207 6.55 4.31 21.93
CA THR A 207 6.04 5.62 21.49
C THR A 207 5.83 5.67 19.98
N LEU A 208 6.71 5.01 19.21
CA LEU A 208 6.62 4.93 17.73
C LEU A 208 5.46 4.03 17.31
N ASP A 209 5.30 2.88 17.95
CA ASP A 209 4.16 1.97 17.71
C ASP A 209 2.83 2.67 18.01
N LYS A 210 2.78 3.44 19.12
CA LYS A 210 1.60 4.26 19.43
C LYS A 210 1.32 5.31 18.34
N LEU A 211 2.35 5.94 17.75
CA LEU A 211 2.15 6.87 16.64
C LEU A 211 1.61 6.16 15.41
N THR A 212 2.19 5.01 15.07
CA THR A 212 1.74 4.16 13.95
C THR A 212 0.29 3.74 14.15
N ASP A 213 -0.06 3.24 15.33
CA ASP A 213 -1.44 2.85 15.68
C ASP A 213 -2.44 4.02 15.54
N LEU A 214 -2.07 5.21 16.00
CA LEU A 214 -2.94 6.40 15.88
C LEU A 214 -3.16 6.78 14.42
N LEU A 215 -2.13 6.71 13.59
CA LEU A 215 -2.22 6.98 12.15
C LEU A 215 -3.05 5.92 11.44
N GLU A 216 -2.74 4.64 11.64
CA GLU A 216 -3.45 3.53 11.00
C GLU A 216 -4.92 3.42 11.42
N ASN A 217 -5.24 3.90 12.61
CA ASN A 217 -6.60 3.93 13.12
C ASN A 217 -7.44 5.11 12.62
N ASP A 218 -6.86 6.09 11.93
CA ASP A 218 -7.61 7.17 11.29
C ASP A 218 -8.28 6.67 10.00
N ASP A 219 -9.57 6.97 9.83
CA ASP A 219 -10.36 6.50 8.68
C ASP A 219 -9.93 7.14 7.35
N ASP A 220 -9.20 8.27 7.39
CA ASP A 220 -8.69 8.94 6.20
C ASP A 220 -7.29 8.44 5.79
N VAL A 221 -6.56 7.77 6.68
CA VAL A 221 -5.24 7.21 6.40
C VAL A 221 -5.37 5.86 5.71
N THR A 222 -4.78 5.71 4.54
CA THR A 222 -4.74 4.45 3.79
C THR A 222 -3.50 3.65 4.14
N ASN A 223 -2.31 4.23 4.04
CA ASN A 223 -1.05 3.58 4.31
C ASN A 223 -0.13 4.43 5.19
N VAL A 224 0.69 3.76 5.99
CA VAL A 224 1.72 4.37 6.84
C VAL A 224 3.04 3.66 6.56
N TYR A 225 4.04 4.41 6.14
CA TYR A 225 5.39 3.92 5.91
C TYR A 225 6.36 4.63 6.82
N SER A 226 7.40 3.94 7.28
CA SER A 226 8.41 4.54 8.14
C SER A 226 9.80 3.97 7.89
N THR A 227 10.82 4.70 8.34
CA THR A 227 12.20 4.23 8.35
C THR A 227 12.54 3.46 9.64
N LEU A 228 11.54 3.05 10.41
CA LEU A 228 11.71 2.21 11.60
C LEU A 228 11.97 0.76 11.19
N LYS A 229 13.01 0.15 11.74
CA LYS A 229 13.27 -1.28 11.55
C LYS A 229 12.10 -2.10 12.14
N PRO A 230 11.56 -3.10 11.42
CA PRO A 230 10.55 -4.00 11.98
C PRO A 230 10.99 -4.61 13.32
N ALA A 231 10.03 -4.97 14.17
CA ALA A 231 10.32 -5.76 15.35
C ALA A 231 10.71 -7.20 14.94
N GLU A 232 11.72 -7.77 15.60
CA GLU A 232 12.07 -9.18 15.44
C GLU A 232 11.05 -10.08 16.12
#